data_b4766cac648aaa3c7f7aa077f11d0d66
#
_entry.id   b4766cac648aaa3c7f7aa077f11d0d66
#
_cell.length_a   1.000
_cell.length_b   1.000
_cell.length_c   1.000
_cell.angle_alpha   90.00
_cell.angle_beta   90.00
_cell.angle_gamma   90.00
#
_symmetry.space_group_name_H-M   'P 1'
#
loop_
_entity.id
_entity.type
_entity.pdbx_description
1 polymer ?
#
loop_
_entity_poly.entity_id
_entity_poly.type
_entity_poly.pdbx_seq_one_letter_code
_entity_poly.pdbx_strand_id
1 'polypeptide(L)'
;MTAGAFSDVVRARLMARSGGFCEVRVPGCWDEASQAHHRRPRGLGGSRSPQTGQASNGLMVCLPCHQHLETVERGEARDRGWIVRQGADPREIPVYRYRQWVLLDDEGGLSPAGVVA
;
A
#
# COMPACT_ATOMS: atom_id res chain seq x y z
N MET A 1 -2.16 -17.30 -12.51
CA MET A 1 -1.96 -16.10 -11.69
C MET A 1 -3.18 -15.90 -10.80
N THR A 2 -2.97 -15.64 -9.54
CA THR A 2 -4.08 -15.41 -8.60
C THR A 2 -4.72 -14.04 -8.88
N ALA A 3 -6.05 -14.00 -8.94
CA ALA A 3 -6.77 -12.76 -9.17
C ALA A 3 -6.41 -11.72 -8.10
N GLY A 4 -6.15 -10.49 -8.52
CA GLY A 4 -5.75 -9.40 -7.63
C GLY A 4 -4.26 -9.32 -7.32
N ALA A 5 -3.45 -10.28 -7.78
CA ALA A 5 -2.01 -10.20 -7.61
C ALA A 5 -1.43 -9.02 -8.41
N PHE A 6 -0.34 -8.45 -7.92
CA PHE A 6 0.36 -7.40 -8.67
C PHE A 6 1.14 -8.02 -9.83
N SER A 7 0.95 -7.47 -11.03
CA SER A 7 1.72 -7.86 -12.20
C SER A 7 3.17 -7.34 -12.08
N ASP A 8 4.05 -7.82 -12.95
CA ASP A 8 5.42 -7.32 -12.99
C ASP A 8 5.46 -5.82 -13.34
N VAL A 9 4.57 -5.36 -14.21
CA VAL A 9 4.47 -3.95 -14.54
C VAL A 9 4.09 -3.13 -13.31
N VAL A 10 3.10 -3.58 -12.55
CA VAL A 10 2.67 -2.87 -11.34
C VAL A 10 3.77 -2.90 -10.29
N ARG A 11 4.43 -4.05 -10.10
CA ARG A 11 5.56 -4.14 -9.16
C ARG A 11 6.67 -3.16 -9.51
N ALA A 12 6.97 -3.00 -10.79
CA ALA A 12 7.97 -2.02 -11.24
C ALA A 12 7.54 -0.59 -10.90
N ARG A 13 6.25 -0.28 -11.04
CA ARG A 13 5.71 1.03 -10.63
C ARG A 13 5.85 1.27 -9.14
N LEU A 14 5.56 0.25 -8.33
CA LEU A 14 5.71 0.34 -6.88
C LEU A 14 7.17 0.56 -6.48
N MET A 15 8.09 -0.16 -7.10
CA MET A 15 9.51 0.00 -6.82
C MET A 15 10.01 1.38 -7.22
N ALA A 16 9.58 1.89 -8.37
CA ALA A 16 9.96 3.23 -8.81
C ALA A 16 9.43 4.31 -7.86
N ARG A 17 8.17 4.19 -7.45
CA ARG A 17 7.57 5.16 -6.53
C ARG A 17 8.25 5.17 -5.17
N SER A 18 8.53 4.00 -4.63
CA SER A 18 9.13 3.87 -3.29
C SER A 18 10.63 4.13 -3.27
N GLY A 19 11.29 4.07 -4.43
CA GLY A 19 12.73 4.13 -4.50
C GLY A 19 13.40 2.86 -3.95
N GLY A 20 12.65 1.77 -3.79
CA GLY A 20 13.16 0.53 -3.21
C GLY A 20 13.11 0.50 -1.69
N PHE A 21 12.50 1.50 -1.05
CA PHE A 21 12.44 1.58 0.40
C PHE A 21 11.03 1.30 0.93
N CYS A 22 10.97 0.85 2.18
CA CYS A 22 9.71 0.59 2.86
C CYS A 22 8.89 1.87 2.97
N GLU A 23 7.63 1.81 2.56
CA GLU A 23 6.75 2.96 2.57
C GLU A 23 5.97 3.12 3.88
N VAL A 24 6.04 2.14 4.79
CA VAL A 24 5.30 2.18 6.06
C VAL A 24 6.16 2.68 7.22
N ARG A 25 7.32 2.08 7.43
CA ARG A 25 8.34 2.55 8.38
C ARG A 25 7.87 2.64 9.83
N VAL A 26 7.27 1.57 10.35
CA VAL A 26 7.00 1.47 11.79
C VAL A 26 8.30 1.16 12.55
N PRO A 27 8.31 1.30 13.89
CA PRO A 27 9.50 0.91 14.67
C PRO A 27 9.92 -0.53 14.35
N GLY A 28 11.22 -0.73 14.14
CA GLY A 28 11.76 -2.02 13.70
C GLY A 28 11.87 -2.18 12.20
N CYS A 29 11.55 -1.15 11.43
CA CYS A 29 11.63 -1.17 9.97
C CYS A 29 13.07 -1.45 9.51
N TRP A 30 13.20 -2.28 8.46
CA TRP A 30 14.52 -2.59 7.88
C TRP A 30 14.94 -1.63 6.77
N ASP A 31 14.19 -0.56 6.51
CA ASP A 31 14.39 0.43 5.47
C ASP A 31 14.17 -0.09 4.06
N GLU A 32 14.90 -1.10 3.62
CA GLU A 32 14.73 -1.64 2.27
C GLU A 32 13.42 -2.44 2.17
N ALA A 33 12.69 -2.21 1.10
CA ALA A 33 11.47 -2.95 0.83
C ALA A 33 11.79 -4.28 0.14
N SER A 34 11.06 -5.31 0.49
CA SER A 34 11.21 -6.63 -0.13
C SER A 34 9.88 -7.24 -0.55
N GLN A 35 8.76 -6.65 -0.16
CA GLN A 35 7.44 -7.23 -0.39
C GLN A 35 6.48 -6.16 -0.86
N ALA A 36 5.52 -6.58 -1.68
CA ALA A 36 4.42 -5.71 -2.10
C ALA A 36 3.18 -6.05 -1.27
N HIS A 37 2.68 -5.07 -0.56
CA HIS A 37 1.54 -5.20 0.34
C HIS A 37 0.28 -4.67 -0.33
N HIS A 38 -0.81 -5.44 -0.27
CA HIS A 38 -2.12 -4.98 -0.71
C HIS A 38 -2.76 -4.18 0.41
N ARG A 39 -3.01 -2.89 0.18
CA ARG A 39 -3.69 -2.02 1.15
C ARG A 39 -5.11 -2.53 1.41
N ARG A 40 -5.87 -2.80 0.35
CA ARG A 40 -7.15 -3.50 0.42
C ARG A 40 -6.87 -4.98 0.14
N PRO A 41 -7.09 -5.87 1.13
CA PRO A 41 -6.73 -7.27 0.98
C PRO A 41 -7.46 -7.95 -0.18
N ARG A 42 -6.80 -8.92 -0.78
CA ARG A 42 -7.40 -9.73 -1.84
C ARG A 42 -8.50 -10.66 -1.31
N GLY A 43 -8.44 -11.01 -0.04
CA GLY A 43 -9.33 -11.99 0.55
C GLY A 43 -8.96 -13.42 0.17
N LEU A 44 -9.70 -14.37 0.68
CA LEU A 44 -9.51 -15.78 0.35
C LEU A 44 -9.86 -16.04 -1.11
N GLY A 45 -8.97 -16.72 -1.83
CA GLY A 45 -9.18 -17.03 -3.23
C GLY A 45 -8.92 -15.86 -4.20
N GLY A 46 -8.42 -14.73 -3.71
CA GLY A 46 -8.11 -13.58 -4.55
C GLY A 46 -9.26 -12.58 -4.65
N SER A 47 -9.14 -11.65 -5.58
CA SER A 47 -10.12 -10.59 -5.78
C SER A 47 -10.42 -10.40 -7.26
N ARG A 48 -11.68 -10.17 -7.60
CA ARG A 48 -12.11 -9.86 -8.97
C ARG A 48 -12.13 -8.37 -9.27
N SER A 49 -11.94 -7.52 -8.26
CA SER A 49 -11.91 -6.07 -8.49
C SER A 49 -10.63 -5.70 -9.24
N PRO A 50 -10.74 -4.98 -10.38
CA PRO A 50 -9.56 -4.53 -11.11
C PRO A 50 -8.63 -3.67 -10.27
N GLN A 51 -9.16 -2.94 -9.30
CA GLN A 51 -8.37 -2.04 -8.47
C GLN A 51 -7.44 -2.76 -7.50
N THR A 52 -7.77 -3.99 -7.13
CA THR A 52 -7.00 -4.73 -6.12
C THR A 52 -5.55 -4.94 -6.54
N GLY A 53 -5.30 -5.18 -7.83
CA GLY A 53 -3.94 -5.38 -8.35
C GLY A 53 -3.30 -4.13 -8.91
N GLN A 54 -3.85 -2.94 -8.67
CA GLN A 54 -3.31 -1.70 -9.21
C GLN A 54 -2.33 -1.04 -8.25
N ALA A 55 -1.50 -0.14 -8.78
CA ALA A 55 -0.45 0.51 -7.99
C ALA A 55 -1.00 1.33 -6.83
N SER A 56 -2.19 1.93 -6.96
CA SER A 56 -2.80 2.68 -5.86
C SER A 56 -3.11 1.80 -4.66
N ASN A 57 -3.28 0.50 -4.86
CA ASN A 57 -3.57 -0.45 -3.79
C ASN A 57 -2.30 -1.13 -3.24
N GLY A 58 -1.13 -0.78 -3.74
CA GLY A 58 0.11 -1.40 -3.32
C GLY A 58 1.00 -0.47 -2.52
N LEU A 59 1.69 -1.05 -1.55
CA LEU A 59 2.80 -0.38 -0.84
C LEU A 59 3.97 -1.33 -0.82
N MET A 60 5.17 -0.80 -1.08
CA MET A 60 6.38 -1.59 -0.89
C MET A 60 6.78 -1.55 0.58
N VAL A 61 7.01 -2.70 1.16
CA VAL A 61 7.28 -2.83 2.60
C VAL A 61 8.40 -3.80 2.87
N CYS A 62 9.06 -3.64 4.02
CA CYS A 62 9.97 -4.64 4.53
C CYS A 62 9.19 -5.73 5.28
N LEU A 63 9.84 -6.85 5.56
CA LEU A 63 9.17 -7.95 6.24
C LEU A 63 8.62 -7.57 7.62
N PRO A 64 9.37 -6.93 8.52
CA PRO A 64 8.83 -6.55 9.82
C PRO A 64 7.60 -5.63 9.72
N CYS A 65 7.61 -4.65 8.80
CA CYS A 65 6.47 -3.76 8.63
C CYS A 65 5.28 -4.50 8.06
N HIS A 66 5.48 -5.42 7.12
CA HIS A 66 4.39 -6.21 6.56
C HIS A 66 3.72 -7.06 7.64
N GLN A 67 4.52 -7.72 8.48
CA GLN A 67 4.01 -8.50 9.60
C GLN A 67 3.23 -7.63 10.59
N HIS A 68 3.74 -6.43 10.88
CA HIS A 68 3.07 -5.47 11.76
C HIS A 68 1.67 -5.13 11.25
N LEU A 69 1.55 -4.87 9.94
CA LEU A 69 0.27 -4.52 9.33
C LEU A 69 -0.75 -5.66 9.41
N GLU A 70 -0.29 -6.90 9.41
CA GLU A 70 -1.18 -8.05 9.37
C GLU A 70 -1.57 -8.59 10.74
N THR A 71 -0.76 -8.33 11.76
CA THR A 71 -0.93 -8.97 13.06
C THR A 71 -1.12 -8.01 14.22
N VAL A 72 -0.70 -6.74 14.07
CA VAL A 72 -0.66 -5.78 15.18
C VAL A 72 -1.24 -4.45 14.70
N GLU A 73 -1.85 -3.72 15.61
CA GLU A 73 -2.23 -2.31 15.39
C GLU A 73 -2.98 -2.03 14.08
N ARG A 74 -3.97 -2.86 13.77
CA ARG A 74 -4.75 -2.69 12.53
C ARG A 74 -5.53 -1.37 12.52
N GLY A 75 -5.92 -0.87 13.69
CA GLY A 75 -6.56 0.44 13.80
C GLY A 75 -5.64 1.55 13.32
N GLU A 76 -4.39 1.56 13.77
CA GLU A 76 -3.40 2.52 13.28
C GLU A 76 -3.16 2.35 11.79
N ALA A 77 -3.08 1.10 11.31
CA ALA A 77 -2.85 0.86 9.89
C ALA A 77 -3.98 1.46 9.03
N ARG A 78 -5.22 1.37 9.48
CA ARG A 78 -6.34 2.01 8.80
C ARG A 78 -6.24 3.52 8.87
N ASP A 79 -5.94 4.06 10.03
CA ASP A 79 -5.83 5.51 10.22
C ASP A 79 -4.75 6.12 9.34
N ARG A 80 -3.68 5.37 9.11
CA ARG A 80 -2.57 5.80 8.24
C ARG A 80 -2.77 5.48 6.77
N GLY A 81 -3.87 4.82 6.41
CA GLY A 81 -4.13 4.43 5.02
C GLY A 81 -3.30 3.25 4.53
N TRP A 82 -2.60 2.56 5.42
CA TRP A 82 -1.82 1.37 5.07
C TRP A 82 -2.70 0.16 4.83
N ILE A 83 -3.88 0.15 5.43
CA ILE A 83 -4.93 -0.83 5.19
C ILE A 83 -6.19 -0.06 4.78
N VAL A 84 -6.83 -0.55 3.73
CA VAL A 84 -8.07 0.03 3.20
C VAL A 84 -9.16 -1.03 3.29
N ARG A 85 -10.34 -0.64 3.73
CA ARG A 85 -11.45 -1.59 3.88
C ARG A 85 -12.02 -1.98 2.50
N GLN A 86 -12.64 -3.14 2.44
CA GLN A 86 -13.35 -3.59 1.25
C GLN A 86 -14.42 -2.55 0.88
N GLY A 87 -14.61 -2.34 -0.40
CA GLY A 87 -15.57 -1.36 -0.89
C GLY A 87 -15.04 0.05 -1.02
N ALA A 88 -13.92 0.39 -0.39
CA ALA A 88 -13.30 1.70 -0.56
C ALA A 88 -12.35 1.69 -1.77
N ASP A 89 -12.24 2.82 -2.44
CA ASP A 89 -11.31 2.99 -3.56
C ASP A 89 -9.95 3.43 -3.03
N PRO A 90 -8.89 2.63 -3.20
CA PRO A 90 -7.57 2.99 -2.70
C PRO A 90 -7.06 4.35 -3.21
N ARG A 91 -7.49 4.78 -4.40
CA ARG A 91 -7.07 6.07 -4.96
C ARG A 91 -7.62 7.26 -4.16
N GLU A 92 -8.69 7.06 -3.41
CA GLU A 92 -9.36 8.11 -2.65
C GLU A 92 -8.95 8.13 -1.18
N ILE A 93 -8.22 7.13 -0.71
CA ILE A 93 -7.84 7.01 0.70
C ILE A 93 -6.42 7.50 0.87
N PRO A 94 -6.21 8.61 1.60
CA PRO A 94 -4.87 9.11 1.86
C PRO A 94 -4.02 8.09 2.58
N VAL A 95 -2.72 8.10 2.27
CA VAL A 95 -1.76 7.23 2.94
C VAL A 95 -0.63 8.09 3.52
N TYR A 96 -0.23 7.76 4.74
CA TYR A 96 0.90 8.40 5.40
C TYR A 96 2.18 7.63 5.05
N ARG A 97 3.09 8.28 4.31
CA ARG A 97 4.38 7.71 3.93
C ARG A 97 5.43 8.81 3.89
N TYR A 98 6.62 8.49 4.34
CA TYR A 98 7.75 9.43 4.36
C TYR A 98 7.37 10.80 4.94
N ARG A 99 6.60 10.77 6.06
CA ARG A 99 6.15 11.95 6.80
C ARG A 99 5.19 12.86 6.03
N GLN A 100 4.54 12.35 4.99
CA GLN A 100 3.59 13.12 4.20
C GLN A 100 2.32 12.32 3.98
N TRP A 101 1.20 13.02 3.94
CA TRP A 101 -0.06 12.43 3.49
C TRP A 101 -0.19 12.62 1.99
N VAL A 102 -0.38 11.52 1.28
CA VAL A 102 -0.45 11.53 -0.18
C VAL A 102 -1.60 10.67 -0.67
N LEU A 103 -2.02 10.92 -1.91
CA LEU A 103 -2.90 10.04 -2.66
C LEU A 103 -2.06 9.32 -3.70
N LEU A 104 -2.37 8.05 -3.91
CA LEU A 104 -1.67 7.20 -4.86
C LEU A 104 -2.54 7.00 -6.10
N ASP A 105 -1.93 7.01 -7.29
CA ASP A 105 -2.64 6.69 -8.51
C ASP A 105 -2.19 5.34 -9.09
N ASP A 106 -2.89 4.90 -10.13
CA ASP A 106 -2.65 3.58 -10.71
C ASP A 106 -1.45 3.56 -11.67
N GLU A 107 -0.93 4.71 -12.04
CA GLU A 107 0.26 4.81 -12.87
C GLU A 107 1.56 4.76 -12.06
N GLY A 108 1.46 4.66 -10.75
CA GLY A 108 2.61 4.67 -9.85
C GLY A 108 3.01 6.07 -9.39
N GLY A 109 2.17 7.07 -9.66
CA GLY A 109 2.38 8.43 -9.18
C GLY A 109 1.79 8.66 -7.81
N LEU A 110 2.10 9.83 -7.26
CA LEU A 110 1.49 10.29 -6.03
C LEU A 110 1.30 11.79 -6.08
N SER A 111 0.35 12.26 -5.31
CA SER A 111 0.08 13.70 -5.17
C SER A 111 -0.19 14.01 -3.70
N PRO A 112 0.03 15.24 -3.26
CA PRO A 112 -0.30 15.61 -1.89
C PRO A 112 -1.78 15.36 -1.63
N ALA A 113 -2.10 14.70 -0.53
CA ALA A 113 -3.48 14.67 -0.07
C ALA A 113 -3.82 16.06 0.42
N GLY A 114 -4.98 16.57 0.03
CA GLY A 114 -5.39 17.89 0.47
C GLY A 114 -5.33 17.95 1.99
N VAL A 115 -4.69 19.01 2.49
CA VAL A 115 -4.66 19.24 3.92
C VAL A 115 -6.07 19.64 4.34
N VAL A 116 -6.70 18.74 5.05
CA VAL A 116 -7.94 19.11 5.72
C VAL A 116 -7.51 19.85 6.98
N ALA A 117 -7.69 21.11 6.94
CA ALA A 117 -7.40 21.93 8.10
C ALA A 117 -8.34 21.53 9.26
#